data_cc4b6bcbd3cd0a1d9387be8ca90530f0
#
_entry.id   cc4b6bcbd3cd0a1d9387be8ca90530f0
#
_cell.length_a   1.000
_cell.length_b   1.000
_cell.length_c   1.000
_cell.angle_alpha   90.00
_cell.angle_beta   90.00
_cell.angle_gamma   90.00
#
_symmetry.space_group_name_H-M   'P 1'
#
loop_
_entity.id
_entity.type
_entity.pdbx_description
1 polymer ?
#
loop_
_entity_poly.entity_id
_entity_poly.type
_entity_poly.pdbx_seq_one_letter_code
_entity_poly.pdbx_strand_id
1 'polypeptide(L)'
;MKKVIHKADTRGHSQYDWLDSYHTFSFDEYFDSDRINFGALRVLNDDKVAPGEGFQTHPHKNMEIVSIPLKGHLQHGDSKKNSRIITVGEIQTMSAGTGIFHSEVNASPVEPVEFLQIWIMPRERNTRPVYQDFSIAELERPNELAVIVSPDGSTPASLLQDTWFSIGKVEAGKKLGYHMHQSHAGVYIFLIEGEIVVDGEVLKRRDGMGVYDTNSVELETLKDSHILLIEVPM
;
A
#
# COMPACT_ATOMS: atom_id res chain seq x y z
N MET A 1 -15.70 -16.43 -7.98
CA MET A 1 -14.78 -15.68 -7.10
C MET A 1 -13.78 -16.63 -6.47
N LYS A 2 -12.49 -16.30 -6.54
CA LYS A 2 -11.40 -16.99 -5.83
C LYS A 2 -10.78 -16.06 -4.81
N LYS A 3 -10.20 -16.61 -3.75
CA LYS A 3 -9.60 -15.83 -2.66
C LYS A 3 -8.31 -16.46 -2.14
N VAL A 4 -7.41 -15.64 -1.65
CA VAL A 4 -6.22 -16.00 -0.86
C VAL A 4 -6.18 -15.13 0.38
N ILE A 5 -5.92 -15.74 1.54
CA ILE A 5 -5.94 -15.02 2.83
C ILE A 5 -4.53 -15.06 3.43
N HIS A 6 -4.04 -13.89 3.83
CA HIS A 6 -2.77 -13.73 4.52
C HIS A 6 -3.05 -13.15 5.91
N LYS A 7 -2.99 -13.99 6.94
CA LYS A 7 -3.18 -13.56 8.32
C LYS A 7 -1.99 -12.75 8.82
N ALA A 8 -2.24 -11.76 9.66
CA ALA A 8 -1.22 -10.84 10.17
C ALA A 8 -0.07 -11.57 10.87
N ASP A 9 -0.37 -12.62 11.65
CA ASP A 9 0.59 -13.42 12.40
C ASP A 9 1.39 -14.43 11.54
N THR A 10 1.06 -14.53 10.24
CA THR A 10 1.75 -15.41 9.28
C THR A 10 2.65 -14.65 8.31
N ARG A 11 2.76 -13.32 8.45
CA ARG A 11 3.64 -12.48 7.62
C ARG A 11 5.11 -12.74 7.96
N GLY A 12 6.00 -12.52 6.99
CA GLY A 12 7.42 -12.41 7.25
C GLY A 12 7.70 -11.25 8.20
N HIS A 13 8.78 -11.37 8.98
CA HIS A 13 9.16 -10.35 9.96
C HIS A 13 10.67 -10.13 9.94
N SER A 14 11.07 -8.89 9.73
CA SER A 14 12.44 -8.43 9.86
C SER A 14 12.52 -7.44 11.02
N GLN A 15 13.41 -7.68 11.96
CA GLN A 15 13.60 -6.83 13.13
C GLN A 15 15.07 -6.46 13.29
N TYR A 16 15.35 -5.16 13.21
CA TYR A 16 16.64 -4.54 13.45
C TYR A 16 16.50 -3.47 14.54
N ASP A 17 17.57 -2.92 15.04
CA ASP A 17 17.54 -1.88 16.08
C ASP A 17 16.72 -0.64 15.64
N TRP A 18 16.70 -0.37 14.34
CA TRP A 18 16.05 0.81 13.75
C TRP A 18 14.77 0.49 12.97
N LEU A 19 14.51 -0.78 12.61
CA LEU A 19 13.40 -1.20 11.74
C LEU A 19 12.68 -2.40 12.35
N ASP A 20 11.34 -2.30 12.41
CA ASP A 20 10.41 -3.40 12.66
C ASP A 20 9.46 -3.49 11.47
N SER A 21 9.64 -4.49 10.61
CA SER A 21 8.98 -4.61 9.31
C SER A 21 8.28 -5.95 9.14
N TYR A 22 6.99 -5.91 8.78
CA TYR A 22 6.19 -7.10 8.48
C TYR A 22 5.90 -7.20 6.98
N HIS A 23 6.22 -8.35 6.38
CA HIS A 23 6.15 -8.59 4.94
C HIS A 23 4.98 -9.49 4.57
N THR A 24 4.04 -8.98 3.79
CA THR A 24 2.92 -9.80 3.28
C THR A 24 3.39 -10.79 2.22
N PHE A 25 4.34 -10.36 1.39
CA PHE A 25 4.97 -11.16 0.33
C PHE A 25 6.47 -11.32 0.59
N SER A 26 7.08 -12.28 -0.09
CA SER A 26 8.52 -12.53 0.00
C SER A 26 9.32 -11.26 -0.28
N PHE A 27 10.13 -10.86 0.67
CA PHE A 27 10.92 -9.64 0.65
C PHE A 27 12.15 -9.80 1.54
N ASP A 28 13.28 -9.23 1.10
CA ASP A 28 14.56 -9.30 1.79
C ASP A 28 14.94 -10.78 2.12
N GLU A 29 15.22 -11.10 3.36
CA GLU A 29 15.55 -12.48 3.80
C GLU A 29 14.31 -13.39 3.95
N TYR A 30 13.10 -12.84 3.99
CA TYR A 30 11.88 -13.62 4.05
C TYR A 30 11.52 -14.19 2.68
N PHE A 31 11.46 -15.50 2.58
CA PHE A 31 11.06 -16.20 1.36
C PHE A 31 9.99 -17.27 1.65
N ASP A 32 8.88 -17.16 0.94
CA ASP A 32 7.80 -18.14 0.87
C ASP A 32 7.34 -18.22 -0.59
N SER A 33 7.50 -19.41 -1.21
CA SER A 33 7.16 -19.62 -2.63
C SER A 33 5.68 -19.39 -2.95
N ASP A 34 4.80 -19.51 -1.97
CA ASP A 34 3.36 -19.29 -2.12
C ASP A 34 2.96 -17.83 -1.88
N ARG A 35 3.95 -16.97 -1.52
CA ARG A 35 3.78 -15.55 -1.21
C ARG A 35 4.76 -14.67 -1.97
N ILE A 36 4.82 -14.82 -3.28
CA ILE A 36 5.70 -13.99 -4.12
C ILE A 36 5.01 -12.67 -4.48
N ASN A 37 3.74 -12.72 -4.83
CA ASN A 37 2.95 -11.57 -5.29
C ASN A 37 1.45 -11.90 -5.32
N PHE A 38 0.63 -10.87 -5.53
CA PHE A 38 -0.78 -11.01 -5.91
C PHE A 38 -1.00 -10.20 -7.19
N GLY A 39 -1.13 -10.85 -8.35
CA GLY A 39 -1.12 -10.15 -9.63
C GLY A 39 0.11 -9.23 -9.76
N ALA A 40 -0.10 -7.97 -10.10
CA ALA A 40 0.99 -7.00 -10.17
C ALA A 40 1.48 -6.49 -8.79
N LEU A 41 0.76 -6.73 -7.69
CA LEU A 41 1.18 -6.34 -6.34
C LEU A 41 2.33 -7.24 -5.85
N ARG A 42 3.54 -6.66 -5.76
CA ARG A 42 4.77 -7.39 -5.46
C ARG A 42 5.21 -7.27 -4.00
N VAL A 43 5.02 -6.12 -3.38
CA VAL A 43 5.39 -5.84 -1.99
C VAL A 43 4.25 -5.13 -1.29
N LEU A 44 3.98 -5.54 -0.06
CA LEU A 44 3.16 -4.83 0.92
C LEU A 44 3.80 -5.04 2.29
N ASN A 45 4.63 -4.10 2.68
CA ASN A 45 5.29 -4.07 3.97
C ASN A 45 4.61 -3.05 4.90
N ASP A 46 4.60 -3.38 6.18
CA ASP A 46 4.10 -2.58 7.29
C ASP A 46 5.31 -2.26 8.16
N ASP A 47 5.87 -1.07 7.94
CA ASP A 47 7.17 -0.66 8.44
C ASP A 47 7.03 0.31 9.60
N LYS A 48 7.81 0.09 10.66
CA LYS A 48 8.02 1.01 11.77
C LYS A 48 9.50 1.32 11.88
N VAL A 49 9.84 2.60 11.75
CA VAL A 49 11.22 3.10 11.74
C VAL A 49 11.48 3.98 12.95
N ALA A 50 12.58 3.71 13.64
CA ALA A 50 13.02 4.45 14.82
C ALA A 50 13.29 5.94 14.50
N PRO A 51 13.28 6.84 15.52
CA PRO A 51 13.55 8.26 15.35
C PRO A 51 14.87 8.55 14.67
N GLY A 52 14.87 9.38 13.61
CA GLY A 52 16.05 9.80 12.86
C GLY A 52 16.70 8.73 11.98
N GLU A 53 16.17 7.52 12.01
CA GLU A 53 16.67 6.38 11.22
C GLU A 53 15.87 6.19 9.93
N GLY A 54 16.26 5.23 9.09
CA GLY A 54 15.54 4.90 7.87
C GLY A 54 16.38 4.25 6.79
N PHE A 55 15.73 4.04 5.66
CA PHE A 55 16.35 3.47 4.46
C PHE A 55 17.23 4.53 3.80
N GLN A 56 18.53 4.35 3.92
CA GLN A 56 19.54 5.22 3.30
C GLN A 56 19.45 5.13 1.78
N THR A 57 20.20 5.98 1.06
CA THR A 57 20.15 6.04 -0.40
C THR A 57 20.40 4.68 -1.04
N HIS A 58 19.38 4.19 -1.76
CA HIS A 58 19.38 2.91 -2.46
C HIS A 58 18.70 3.04 -3.82
N PRO A 59 19.00 2.13 -4.78
CA PRO A 59 18.45 2.20 -6.13
C PRO A 59 17.13 1.45 -6.29
N HIS A 60 16.26 1.98 -7.16
CA HIS A 60 15.15 1.23 -7.75
C HIS A 60 15.17 1.34 -9.27
N LYS A 61 14.66 0.32 -9.94
CA LYS A 61 14.47 0.28 -11.37
C LYS A 61 13.25 -0.56 -11.75
N ASN A 62 12.43 -0.04 -12.67
CA ASN A 62 11.27 -0.74 -13.18
C ASN A 62 10.33 -1.24 -12.05
N MET A 63 9.98 -0.32 -11.15
CA MET A 63 9.04 -0.55 -10.06
C MET A 63 8.20 0.69 -9.84
N GLU A 64 6.92 0.50 -9.57
CA GLU A 64 6.00 1.53 -9.08
C GLU A 64 5.94 1.40 -7.56
N ILE A 65 6.17 2.47 -6.84
CA ILE A 65 6.30 2.47 -5.37
C ILE A 65 5.30 3.46 -4.79
N VAL A 66 4.57 3.03 -3.76
CA VAL A 66 3.64 3.88 -3.00
C VAL A 66 3.97 3.78 -1.53
N SER A 67 4.16 4.93 -0.88
CA SER A 67 4.34 5.02 0.58
C SER A 67 3.14 5.72 1.19
N ILE A 68 2.52 5.09 2.20
CA ILE A 68 1.34 5.60 2.91
C ILE A 68 1.68 5.71 4.40
N PRO A 69 1.96 6.92 4.92
CA PRO A 69 2.19 7.11 6.36
C PRO A 69 0.94 6.79 7.18
N LEU A 70 1.11 5.99 8.23
CA LEU A 70 0.07 5.64 9.21
C LEU A 70 0.27 6.39 10.53
N LYS A 71 1.53 6.79 10.82
CA LYS A 71 1.90 7.58 11.99
C LYS A 71 3.22 8.31 11.74
N GLY A 72 3.38 9.51 12.28
CA GLY A 72 4.63 10.27 12.22
C GLY A 72 4.89 10.92 10.86
N HIS A 73 6.17 11.11 10.54
CA HIS A 73 6.63 11.89 9.40
C HIS A 73 7.72 11.14 8.63
N LEU A 74 7.46 10.82 7.37
CA LEU A 74 8.39 10.15 6.47
C LEU A 74 9.04 11.18 5.54
N GLN A 75 10.36 11.30 5.58
CA GLN A 75 11.13 12.17 4.70
C GLN A 75 11.67 11.37 3.52
N HIS A 76 11.28 11.78 2.32
CA HIS A 76 11.83 11.30 1.05
C HIS A 76 12.92 12.24 0.53
N GLY A 77 13.95 11.66 -0.08
CA GLY A 77 14.93 12.38 -0.88
C GLY A 77 15.38 11.52 -2.06
N ASP A 78 15.57 12.11 -3.26
CA ASP A 78 15.96 11.35 -4.43
C ASP A 78 16.99 12.00 -5.34
N SER A 79 17.53 11.20 -6.27
CA SER A 79 18.54 11.62 -7.26
C SER A 79 18.01 12.60 -8.33
N LYS A 80 16.70 12.86 -8.36
CA LYS A 80 16.06 13.88 -9.21
C LYS A 80 15.86 15.21 -8.50
N LYS A 81 16.39 15.32 -7.25
CA LYS A 81 16.32 16.49 -6.37
C LYS A 81 14.93 16.73 -5.76
N ASN A 82 14.06 15.72 -5.72
CA ASN A 82 12.88 15.79 -4.89
C ASN A 82 13.30 15.60 -3.43
N SER A 83 12.73 16.41 -2.56
CA SER A 83 12.87 16.30 -1.10
C SER A 83 11.58 16.76 -0.47
N ARG A 84 10.92 15.85 0.27
CA ARG A 84 9.59 16.08 0.83
C ARG A 84 9.43 15.32 2.15
N ILE A 85 8.69 15.90 3.07
CA ILE A 85 8.19 15.20 4.25
C ILE A 85 6.71 14.98 4.03
N ILE A 86 6.27 13.73 4.11
CA ILE A 86 4.87 13.33 4.05
C ILE A 86 4.41 12.80 5.41
N THR A 87 3.14 13.00 5.72
CA THR A 87 2.54 12.63 6.99
C THR A 87 1.20 11.91 6.80
N VAL A 88 0.56 11.52 7.89
CA VAL A 88 -0.77 10.89 7.86
C VAL A 88 -1.76 11.75 7.08
N GLY A 89 -2.51 11.15 6.14
CA GLY A 89 -3.40 11.86 5.23
C GLY A 89 -2.72 12.38 3.96
N GLU A 90 -1.44 12.04 3.77
CA GLU A 90 -0.69 12.24 2.52
C GLU A 90 -0.20 10.89 1.99
N ILE A 91 0.03 10.80 0.68
CA ILE A 91 0.66 9.65 0.02
C ILE A 91 1.76 10.12 -0.91
N GLN A 92 2.71 9.25 -1.15
CA GLN A 92 3.78 9.41 -2.13
C GLN A 92 3.67 8.31 -3.17
N THR A 93 3.86 8.65 -4.45
CA THR A 93 4.02 7.69 -5.54
C THR A 93 5.31 7.95 -6.29
N MET A 94 6.01 6.88 -6.67
CA MET A 94 7.25 6.94 -7.42
C MET A 94 7.30 5.84 -8.47
N SER A 95 7.39 6.24 -9.75
CA SER A 95 7.72 5.33 -10.86
C SER A 95 9.23 5.32 -11.04
N ALA A 96 9.90 4.22 -10.74
CA ALA A 96 11.37 4.15 -10.80
C ALA A 96 11.92 4.10 -12.25
N GLY A 97 11.15 3.59 -13.21
CA GLY A 97 11.47 3.60 -14.63
C GLY A 97 12.89 3.15 -14.97
N THR A 98 13.67 3.99 -15.68
CA THR A 98 15.07 3.69 -16.05
C THR A 98 16.04 3.61 -14.88
N GLY A 99 15.63 4.10 -13.72
CA GLY A 99 16.38 4.05 -12.48
C GLY A 99 16.32 5.36 -11.70
N ILE A 100 16.20 5.23 -10.40
CA ILE A 100 16.25 6.32 -9.42
C ILE A 100 16.94 5.82 -8.16
N PHE A 101 17.70 6.69 -7.52
CA PHE A 101 18.20 6.47 -6.15
C PHE A 101 17.35 7.31 -5.23
N HIS A 102 16.88 6.73 -4.12
CA HIS A 102 16.14 7.47 -3.11
C HIS A 102 16.46 7.02 -1.69
N SER A 103 16.04 7.80 -0.73
CA SER A 103 16.08 7.51 0.69
C SER A 103 14.72 7.79 1.30
N GLU A 104 14.34 7.01 2.32
CA GLU A 104 13.13 7.20 3.12
C GLU A 104 13.51 7.10 4.60
N VAL A 105 13.51 8.24 5.28
CA VAL A 105 13.96 8.35 6.67
C VAL A 105 12.87 8.95 7.56
N ASN A 106 12.90 8.58 8.83
CA ASN A 106 12.03 9.19 9.82
C ASN A 106 12.50 10.63 10.10
N ALA A 107 11.65 11.60 9.76
CA ALA A 107 11.96 13.02 9.95
C ALA A 107 11.92 13.48 11.42
N SER A 108 11.34 12.67 12.32
CA SER A 108 11.28 12.98 13.75
C SER A 108 12.53 12.48 14.48
N PRO A 109 13.16 13.28 15.33
CA PRO A 109 14.27 12.84 16.17
C PRO A 109 13.82 12.09 17.45
N VAL A 110 12.50 12.03 17.72
CA VAL A 110 11.99 11.53 19.03
C VAL A 110 10.85 10.53 18.90
N GLU A 111 10.08 10.55 17.80
CA GLU A 111 8.93 9.67 17.61
C GLU A 111 9.14 8.73 16.42
N PRO A 112 8.69 7.46 16.50
CA PRO A 112 8.76 6.56 15.37
C PRO A 112 7.80 6.97 14.25
N VAL A 113 8.16 6.63 13.01
CA VAL A 113 7.25 6.67 11.86
C VAL A 113 6.75 5.25 11.55
N GLU A 114 5.46 5.13 11.24
CA GLU A 114 4.84 3.90 10.75
C GLU A 114 4.22 4.16 9.37
N PHE A 115 4.47 3.30 8.39
CA PHE A 115 3.95 3.46 7.03
C PHE A 115 3.83 2.13 6.30
N LEU A 116 2.96 2.10 5.29
CA LEU A 116 2.90 1.00 4.33
C LEU A 116 3.82 1.31 3.15
N GLN A 117 4.72 0.36 2.84
CA GLN A 117 5.55 0.39 1.64
C GLN A 117 4.98 -0.61 0.64
N ILE A 118 4.51 -0.13 -0.51
CA ILE A 118 3.79 -0.93 -1.51
C ILE A 118 4.51 -0.84 -2.84
N TRP A 119 4.80 -2.00 -3.46
CA TRP A 119 5.42 -2.05 -4.78
C TRP A 119 4.52 -2.76 -5.76
N ILE A 120 4.31 -2.11 -6.90
CA ILE A 120 3.55 -2.65 -8.03
C ILE A 120 4.49 -2.89 -9.20
N MET A 121 4.42 -4.06 -9.82
CA MET A 121 5.16 -4.34 -11.05
C MET A 121 4.65 -3.42 -12.16
N PRO A 122 5.51 -2.69 -12.89
CA PRO A 122 5.07 -1.74 -13.89
C PRO A 122 4.53 -2.45 -15.14
N ARG A 123 3.57 -1.81 -15.84
CA ARG A 123 3.12 -2.25 -17.16
C ARG A 123 4.20 -2.06 -18.23
N GLU A 124 4.95 -0.96 -18.13
CA GLU A 124 6.02 -0.62 -19.06
C GLU A 124 7.35 -0.46 -18.34
N ARG A 125 8.41 -0.98 -18.94
CA ARG A 125 9.77 -0.86 -18.40
C ARG A 125 10.53 0.29 -19.02
N ASN A 126 11.56 0.77 -18.30
CA ASN A 126 12.49 1.81 -18.75
C ASN A 126 11.79 3.14 -19.11
N THR A 127 10.68 3.44 -18.48
CA THR A 127 10.00 4.72 -18.55
C THR A 127 10.82 5.82 -17.86
N ARG A 128 10.43 7.07 -18.03
CA ARG A 128 11.04 8.18 -17.29
C ARG A 128 10.65 8.08 -15.81
N PRO A 129 11.60 8.20 -14.87
CA PRO A 129 11.28 8.27 -13.46
C PRO A 129 10.38 9.46 -13.13
N VAL A 130 9.35 9.20 -12.29
CA VAL A 130 8.37 10.21 -11.84
C VAL A 130 8.23 10.09 -10.34
N TYR A 131 8.16 11.22 -9.64
CA TYR A 131 7.83 11.33 -8.23
C TYR A 131 6.64 12.27 -8.05
N GLN A 132 5.72 11.90 -7.19
CA GLN A 132 4.55 12.70 -6.85
C GLN A 132 4.20 12.51 -5.36
N ASP A 133 3.70 13.55 -4.72
CA ASP A 133 3.14 13.50 -3.37
C ASP A 133 1.83 14.30 -3.32
N PHE A 134 0.84 13.81 -2.55
CA PHE A 134 -0.50 14.40 -2.50
C PHE A 134 -1.12 14.27 -1.12
N SER A 135 -1.92 15.27 -0.76
CA SER A 135 -2.89 15.14 0.32
C SER A 135 -4.13 14.38 -0.18
N ILE A 136 -4.54 13.36 0.57
CA ILE A 136 -5.77 12.60 0.32
C ILE A 136 -6.93 13.06 1.21
N ALA A 137 -6.69 14.01 2.11
CA ALA A 137 -7.68 14.46 3.10
C ALA A 137 -8.97 15.01 2.46
N GLU A 138 -8.86 15.65 1.28
CA GLU A 138 -10.04 16.17 0.56
C GLU A 138 -10.83 15.08 -0.18
N LEU A 139 -10.23 13.91 -0.39
CA LEU A 139 -10.87 12.76 -1.03
C LEU A 139 -11.61 11.88 -0.03
N GLU A 140 -11.13 11.79 1.21
CA GLU A 140 -11.73 10.96 2.24
C GLU A 140 -13.11 11.48 2.66
N ARG A 141 -14.08 10.56 2.73
CA ARG A 141 -15.42 10.80 3.29
C ARG A 141 -15.72 9.70 4.29
N PRO A 142 -16.40 10.02 5.41
CA PRO A 142 -16.81 9.00 6.38
C PRO A 142 -17.65 7.90 5.72
N ASN A 143 -17.32 6.65 6.01
CA ASN A 143 -18.02 5.47 5.53
C ASN A 143 -17.98 5.24 4.01
N GLU A 144 -16.99 5.82 3.32
CA GLU A 144 -16.77 5.64 1.89
C GLU A 144 -15.33 5.16 1.62
N LEU A 145 -15.15 4.48 0.51
CA LEU A 145 -13.83 4.14 -0.04
C LEU A 145 -13.45 5.17 -1.09
N ALA A 146 -12.54 6.07 -0.76
CA ALA A 146 -12.03 7.07 -1.67
C ALA A 146 -10.94 6.47 -2.57
N VAL A 147 -11.07 6.62 -3.89
CA VAL A 147 -9.99 6.28 -4.83
C VAL A 147 -8.89 7.34 -4.71
N ILE A 148 -7.68 6.91 -4.34
CA ILE A 148 -6.54 7.79 -4.06
C ILE A 148 -5.42 7.68 -5.11
N VAL A 149 -5.37 6.57 -5.85
CA VAL A 149 -4.46 6.34 -6.98
C VAL A 149 -5.24 5.73 -8.12
N SER A 150 -5.03 6.21 -9.35
CA SER A 150 -5.60 5.66 -10.57
C SER A 150 -4.64 5.80 -11.75
N PRO A 151 -4.73 4.95 -12.80
CA PRO A 151 -3.86 5.05 -13.97
C PRO A 151 -4.32 6.09 -14.98
N ASP A 152 -5.56 6.55 -14.89
CA ASP A 152 -6.24 7.39 -15.89
C ASP A 152 -6.20 8.89 -15.57
N GLY A 153 -5.55 9.28 -14.46
CA GLY A 153 -5.47 10.66 -14.01
C GLY A 153 -6.76 11.21 -13.40
N SER A 154 -7.75 10.35 -13.09
CA SER A 154 -8.98 10.74 -12.37
C SER A 154 -8.71 11.09 -10.90
N THR A 155 -7.54 10.71 -10.38
CA THR A 155 -7.06 11.06 -9.04
C THR A 155 -5.78 11.88 -9.12
N PRO A 156 -5.43 12.66 -8.08
CA PRO A 156 -4.18 13.43 -8.06
C PRO A 156 -2.93 12.55 -8.22
N ALA A 157 -2.92 11.36 -7.61
CA ALA A 157 -1.82 10.40 -7.70
C ALA A 157 -2.07 9.42 -8.85
N SER A 158 -1.04 9.12 -9.63
CA SER A 158 -1.11 8.14 -10.71
C SER A 158 0.11 7.22 -10.73
N LEU A 159 -0.09 6.01 -11.25
CA LEU A 159 0.94 5.05 -11.57
C LEU A 159 0.84 4.65 -13.04
N LEU A 160 1.94 4.12 -13.59
CA LEU A 160 1.95 3.65 -14.97
C LEU A 160 1.34 2.24 -15.14
N GLN A 161 1.09 1.54 -14.04
CA GLN A 161 0.36 0.27 -14.04
C GLN A 161 -1.15 0.53 -13.99
N ASP A 162 -1.94 -0.36 -14.59
CA ASP A 162 -3.40 -0.37 -14.50
C ASP A 162 -3.83 -0.82 -13.09
N THR A 163 -3.75 0.10 -12.14
CA THR A 163 -3.99 -0.15 -10.72
C THR A 163 -4.76 0.99 -10.07
N TRP A 164 -5.63 0.65 -9.14
CA TRP A 164 -6.41 1.60 -8.34
C TRP A 164 -6.18 1.32 -6.86
N PHE A 165 -5.93 2.37 -6.10
CA PHE A 165 -5.88 2.29 -4.64
C PHE A 165 -7.10 3.02 -4.09
N SER A 166 -7.83 2.35 -3.21
CA SER A 166 -8.96 2.95 -2.49
C SER A 166 -8.74 2.81 -0.99
N ILE A 167 -8.97 3.88 -0.24
CA ILE A 167 -8.80 3.89 1.21
C ILE A 167 -10.05 4.47 1.88
N GLY A 168 -10.38 4.00 3.09
CA GLY A 168 -11.53 4.54 3.81
C GLY A 168 -11.55 4.19 5.28
N LYS A 169 -12.11 5.12 6.07
CA LYS A 169 -12.45 4.92 7.48
C LYS A 169 -13.94 4.70 7.60
N VAL A 170 -14.32 3.55 8.11
CA VAL A 170 -15.70 3.05 8.07
C VAL A 170 -16.13 2.62 9.46
N GLU A 171 -17.24 3.14 9.93
CA GLU A 171 -17.84 2.80 11.22
C GLU A 171 -18.32 1.34 11.25
N ALA A 172 -18.46 0.79 12.43
CA ALA A 172 -19.01 -0.55 12.64
C ALA A 172 -20.42 -0.71 12.06
N GLY A 173 -20.75 -1.89 11.55
CA GLY A 173 -22.08 -2.24 11.03
C GLY A 173 -22.42 -1.68 9.64
N LYS A 174 -21.43 -1.17 8.90
CA LYS A 174 -21.61 -0.70 7.52
C LYS A 174 -21.33 -1.79 6.52
N LYS A 175 -22.01 -1.74 5.38
CA LYS A 175 -21.74 -2.57 4.20
C LYS A 175 -21.24 -1.70 3.06
N LEU A 176 -20.17 -2.14 2.43
CA LEU A 176 -19.52 -1.47 1.31
C LEU A 176 -19.44 -2.44 0.14
N GLY A 177 -19.85 -2.01 -1.05
CA GLY A 177 -19.59 -2.70 -2.30
C GLY A 177 -18.37 -2.08 -2.99
N TYR A 178 -17.46 -2.92 -3.47
CA TYR A 178 -16.38 -2.51 -4.35
C TYR A 178 -16.56 -3.18 -5.72
N HIS A 179 -16.64 -2.38 -6.77
CA HIS A 179 -16.68 -2.85 -8.15
C HIS A 179 -15.32 -2.65 -8.78
N MET A 180 -14.76 -3.71 -9.37
CA MET A 180 -13.48 -3.64 -10.04
C MET A 180 -13.56 -2.76 -11.29
N HIS A 181 -12.54 -1.96 -11.51
CA HIS A 181 -12.45 -1.03 -12.64
C HIS A 181 -12.13 -1.76 -13.95
N GLN A 182 -11.49 -2.94 -13.85
CA GLN A 182 -11.10 -3.72 -15.02
C GLN A 182 -11.58 -5.17 -14.95
N SER A 183 -11.86 -5.74 -16.13
CA SER A 183 -12.01 -7.19 -16.28
C SER A 183 -10.65 -7.88 -16.07
N HIS A 184 -10.66 -9.06 -15.45
CA HIS A 184 -9.44 -9.84 -15.14
C HIS A 184 -8.49 -9.18 -14.12
N ALA A 185 -8.97 -8.20 -13.37
CA ALA A 185 -8.27 -7.69 -12.20
C ALA A 185 -8.53 -8.55 -10.96
N GLY A 186 -7.69 -8.36 -9.95
CA GLY A 186 -7.93 -8.80 -8.59
C GLY A 186 -7.83 -7.60 -7.66
N VAL A 187 -8.51 -7.65 -6.53
CA VAL A 187 -8.37 -6.65 -5.47
C VAL A 187 -7.76 -7.27 -4.23
N TYR A 188 -6.70 -6.66 -3.75
CA TYR A 188 -6.08 -7.00 -2.47
C TYR A 188 -6.62 -6.07 -1.39
N ILE A 189 -7.31 -6.64 -0.41
CA ILE A 189 -7.91 -5.95 0.73
C ILE A 189 -6.91 -6.06 1.88
N PHE A 190 -6.41 -4.94 2.39
CA PHE A 190 -5.55 -4.89 3.56
C PHE A 190 -6.25 -4.14 4.68
N LEU A 191 -6.51 -4.82 5.80
CA LEU A 191 -7.18 -4.20 6.94
C LEU A 191 -6.15 -3.52 7.84
N ILE A 192 -6.02 -2.22 7.69
CA ILE A 192 -5.09 -1.40 8.49
C ILE A 192 -5.49 -1.44 9.96
N GLU A 193 -6.77 -1.17 10.28
CA GLU A 193 -7.33 -1.23 11.64
C GLU A 193 -8.75 -1.78 11.59
N GLY A 194 -9.20 -2.41 12.70
CA GLY A 194 -10.58 -2.84 12.87
C GLY A 194 -10.80 -4.33 12.67
N GLU A 195 -12.04 -4.68 12.27
CA GLU A 195 -12.49 -6.05 11.99
C GLU A 195 -13.61 -6.01 10.95
N ILE A 196 -13.46 -6.78 9.87
CA ILE A 196 -14.41 -6.82 8.75
C ILE A 196 -14.74 -8.27 8.34
N VAL A 197 -15.86 -8.45 7.66
CA VAL A 197 -16.20 -9.69 6.96
C VAL A 197 -16.12 -9.44 5.46
N VAL A 198 -15.48 -10.35 4.74
CA VAL A 198 -15.40 -10.37 3.28
C VAL A 198 -15.68 -11.78 2.80
N ASP A 199 -16.74 -11.98 2.03
CA ASP A 199 -17.14 -13.32 1.53
C ASP A 199 -17.15 -14.41 2.62
N GLY A 200 -17.74 -14.09 3.78
CA GLY A 200 -17.84 -15.00 4.92
C GLY A 200 -16.56 -15.16 5.77
N GLU A 201 -15.45 -14.57 5.36
CA GLU A 201 -14.18 -14.62 6.10
C GLU A 201 -14.00 -13.39 6.98
N VAL A 202 -13.62 -13.62 8.23
CA VAL A 202 -13.30 -12.53 9.17
C VAL A 202 -11.85 -12.12 9.00
N LEU A 203 -11.63 -10.86 8.67
CA LEU A 203 -10.32 -10.21 8.69
C LEU A 203 -10.21 -9.33 9.92
N LYS A 204 -9.04 -9.37 10.54
CA LYS A 204 -8.66 -8.55 11.69
C LYS A 204 -7.51 -7.62 11.32
N ARG A 205 -7.17 -6.72 12.23
CA ARG A 205 -6.07 -5.77 12.06
C ARG A 205 -4.85 -6.41 11.39
N ARG A 206 -4.39 -5.81 10.29
CA ARG A 206 -3.23 -6.22 9.47
C ARG A 206 -3.40 -7.56 8.71
N ASP A 207 -4.56 -8.19 8.76
CA ASP A 207 -4.86 -9.27 7.82
C ASP A 207 -4.99 -8.73 6.40
N GLY A 208 -4.62 -9.55 5.42
CA GLY A 208 -4.81 -9.27 4.01
C GLY A 208 -5.62 -10.37 3.31
N MET A 209 -6.36 -10.00 2.28
CA MET A 209 -7.11 -10.93 1.44
C MET A 209 -7.11 -10.49 -0.02
N GLY A 210 -6.58 -11.33 -0.89
CA GLY A 210 -6.70 -11.17 -2.33
C GLY A 210 -7.99 -11.82 -2.84
N VAL A 211 -8.77 -11.11 -3.66
CA VAL A 211 -10.00 -11.59 -4.29
C VAL A 211 -9.88 -11.39 -5.80
N TYR A 212 -10.18 -12.43 -6.58
CA TYR A 212 -10.10 -12.40 -8.05
C TYR A 212 -11.11 -13.35 -8.70
N ASP A 213 -11.21 -13.37 -10.03
CA ASP A 213 -12.24 -14.07 -10.78
C ASP A 213 -13.66 -13.64 -10.37
N THR A 214 -13.85 -12.34 -10.16
CA THR A 214 -15.13 -11.68 -9.88
C THR A 214 -15.07 -10.24 -10.35
N ASN A 215 -16.20 -9.56 -10.48
CA ASN A 215 -16.28 -8.15 -10.84
C ASN A 215 -16.57 -7.24 -9.64
N SER A 216 -16.88 -7.84 -8.47
CA SER A 216 -17.17 -7.06 -7.27
C SER A 216 -16.93 -7.88 -6.00
N VAL A 217 -16.77 -7.17 -4.90
CA VAL A 217 -16.66 -7.74 -3.56
C VAL A 217 -17.47 -6.88 -2.58
N GLU A 218 -18.11 -7.53 -1.63
CA GLU A 218 -18.80 -6.88 -0.52
C GLU A 218 -17.98 -7.03 0.77
N LEU A 219 -17.92 -5.93 1.53
CA LEU A 219 -17.28 -5.87 2.83
C LEU A 219 -18.32 -5.45 3.88
N GLU A 220 -18.29 -6.06 5.05
CA GLU A 220 -19.12 -5.65 6.20
C GLU A 220 -18.19 -5.36 7.38
N THR A 221 -18.30 -4.18 7.98
CA THR A 221 -17.48 -3.80 9.14
C THR A 221 -18.10 -4.31 10.43
N LEU A 222 -17.35 -5.07 11.20
CA LEU A 222 -17.75 -5.51 12.56
C LEU A 222 -17.33 -4.51 13.64
N LYS A 223 -16.27 -3.75 13.37
CA LYS A 223 -15.75 -2.65 14.20
C LYS A 223 -15.40 -1.46 13.32
N ASP A 224 -15.21 -0.30 13.93
CA ASP A 224 -14.63 0.84 13.24
C ASP A 224 -13.34 0.40 12.56
N SER A 225 -13.25 0.62 11.27
CA SER A 225 -12.22 0.01 10.43
C SER A 225 -11.55 1.02 9.50
N HIS A 226 -10.25 0.86 9.29
CA HIS A 226 -9.47 1.56 8.29
C HIS A 226 -9.01 0.54 7.24
N ILE A 227 -9.47 0.69 6.01
CA ILE A 227 -9.38 -0.32 4.96
C ILE A 227 -8.62 0.25 3.77
N LEU A 228 -7.65 -0.51 3.25
CA LEU A 228 -6.97 -0.23 2.00
C LEU A 228 -7.30 -1.33 0.98
N LEU A 229 -7.75 -0.95 -0.21
CA LEU A 229 -7.97 -1.82 -1.35
C LEU A 229 -6.95 -1.47 -2.44
N ILE A 230 -6.31 -2.50 -3.00
CA ILE A 230 -5.34 -2.37 -4.09
C ILE A 230 -5.80 -3.26 -5.24
N GLU A 231 -6.42 -2.67 -6.26
CA GLU A 231 -6.79 -3.39 -7.47
C GLU A 231 -5.62 -3.42 -8.44
N VAL A 232 -5.31 -4.62 -8.95
CA VAL A 232 -4.19 -4.87 -9.86
C VAL A 232 -4.58 -5.87 -10.96
N PRO A 233 -3.94 -5.82 -12.14
CA PRO A 233 -4.05 -6.89 -13.12
C PRO A 233 -3.47 -8.19 -12.56
N MET A 234 -4.14 -9.33 -12.91
CA MET A 234 -3.78 -10.69 -12.47
C MET A 234 -2.94 -11.40 -13.51
#